data_48b6ee66c89ae18dc9ad201c0c7a9fa0
#
_entry.id   48b6ee66c89ae18dc9ad201c0c7a9fa0
#
_cell.length_a   1.000
_cell.length_b   1.000
_cell.length_c   1.000
_cell.angle_alpha   90.00
_cell.angle_beta   90.00
_cell.angle_gamma   90.00
#
_symmetry.space_group_name_H-M   'P 1'
#
loop_
_entity.id
_entity.type
_entity.pdbx_description
1 polymer ?
#
loop_
_entity_poly.entity_id
_entity_poly.type
_entity_poly.pdbx_seq_one_letter_code
_entity_poly.pdbx_strand_id
1 'polypeptide(L)'
;MGAPGGLMELEPGGRALRQEDLIQIIADPAIAPVTGAGDCWRGLANLRGGLIGVADLGVLLDGRPTEGGVMVAISCGGDEFGLLCAGVRGARELPGPDALPDEPLAGDPDWLLPAPPGEPRVIDVELLLADERMRGAS
;
A
#
# COMPACT_ATOMS: atom_id res chain seq x y z
N MET A 1 -10.86 18.71 15.61
CA MET A 1 -10.31 17.65 15.21
C MET A 1 -10.47 17.36 13.81
N GLY A 2 -9.47 17.33 13.08
CA GLY A 2 -9.57 17.05 11.69
C GLY A 2 -10.33 15.77 11.45
N ALA A 3 -11.16 15.74 10.45
CA ALA A 3 -11.76 14.52 10.05
C ALA A 3 -10.64 13.54 9.74
N PRO A 4 -10.71 12.34 10.26
CA PRO A 4 -9.81 11.32 9.85
C PRO A 4 -10.12 11.09 8.41
N GLY A 5 -9.25 11.19 7.55
CA GLY A 5 -9.72 10.85 6.27
C GLY A 5 -8.98 11.42 5.13
N GLY A 6 -7.83 11.91 5.36
CA GLY A 6 -6.97 12.22 4.25
C GLY A 6 -6.46 10.95 3.59
N LEU A 7 -6.11 11.08 2.32
CA LEU A 7 -5.47 10.04 1.55
C LEU A 7 -4.05 10.45 1.22
N MET A 8 -3.18 9.47 1.06
CA MET A 8 -1.84 9.67 0.54
C MET A 8 -1.77 8.97 -0.81
N GLU A 9 -1.69 9.75 -1.88
CA GLU A 9 -1.62 9.18 -3.22
C GLU A 9 -0.22 8.67 -3.52
N LEU A 10 -0.16 7.48 -4.09
CA LEU A 10 1.10 6.80 -4.40
C LEU A 10 1.44 6.95 -5.87
N GLU A 11 2.70 6.69 -6.20
CA GLU A 11 3.14 6.59 -7.58
C GLU A 11 3.39 5.13 -7.94
N PRO A 12 3.02 4.72 -9.14
CA PRO A 12 2.30 5.49 -10.16
C PRO A 12 0.91 5.86 -9.68
N GLY A 13 0.41 6.99 -10.17
CA GLY A 13 -0.86 7.54 -9.70
C GLY A 13 -2.05 6.62 -9.85
N GLY A 14 -3.15 7.00 -9.23
CA GLY A 14 -4.41 6.25 -9.28
C GLY A 14 -4.62 5.33 -8.08
N ARG A 15 -3.69 5.27 -7.15
CA ARG A 15 -3.82 4.47 -5.93
C ARG A 15 -3.45 5.33 -4.73
N ALA A 16 -4.09 5.07 -3.61
CA ALA A 16 -3.82 5.82 -2.39
C ALA A 16 -4.00 4.96 -1.15
N LEU A 17 -3.36 5.38 -0.07
CA LEU A 17 -3.54 4.79 1.25
C LEU A 17 -4.24 5.80 2.14
N ARG A 18 -5.00 5.32 3.13
CA ARG A 18 -5.58 6.21 4.13
C ARG A 18 -4.47 6.72 5.03
N GLN A 19 -4.43 8.02 5.28
CA GLN A 19 -3.38 8.60 6.12
C GLN A 19 -3.39 8.00 7.52
N GLU A 20 -4.54 7.60 8.01
CA GLU A 20 -4.65 7.00 9.33
C GLU A 20 -3.89 5.67 9.46
N ASP A 21 -3.62 5.00 8.36
CA ASP A 21 -2.88 3.74 8.36
C ASP A 21 -1.37 3.92 8.28
N LEU A 22 -0.92 5.13 7.99
CA LEU A 22 0.49 5.39 7.76
C LEU A 22 1.26 5.60 9.06
N ILE A 23 2.44 5.01 9.14
CA ILE A 23 3.36 5.26 10.25
C ILE A 23 4.46 6.18 9.79
N GLN A 24 5.09 5.88 8.66
CA GLN A 24 6.28 6.59 8.20
C GLN A 24 6.49 6.35 6.72
N ILE A 25 7.15 7.27 6.05
CA ILE A 25 7.54 7.14 4.65
C ILE A 25 9.06 7.18 4.62
N ILE A 26 9.67 6.18 4.00
CA ILE A 26 11.12 6.05 3.94
C ILE A 26 11.56 5.97 2.49
N ALA A 27 12.35 6.96 2.06
CA ALA A 27 12.92 6.95 0.72
C ALA A 27 14.14 6.02 0.69
N ASP A 28 14.31 5.33 -0.42
CA ASP A 28 15.45 4.43 -0.63
C ASP A 28 15.68 3.48 0.56
N PRO A 29 14.67 2.70 0.94
CA PRO A 29 14.81 1.84 2.10
C PRO A 29 15.86 0.76 1.89
N ALA A 30 16.61 0.46 2.96
CA ALA A 30 17.52 -0.68 2.93
C ALA A 30 16.69 -1.93 3.23
N ILE A 31 16.56 -2.80 2.25
CA ILE A 31 15.75 -4.01 2.39
C ILE A 31 16.66 -5.23 2.29
N ALA A 32 16.63 -6.05 3.32
CA ALA A 32 17.38 -7.30 3.32
C ALA A 32 16.50 -8.39 2.71
N PRO A 33 16.88 -8.96 1.57
CA PRO A 33 16.05 -9.98 0.94
C PRO A 33 15.94 -11.23 1.80
N VAL A 34 14.78 -11.87 1.74
CA VAL A 34 14.50 -13.10 2.49
C VAL A 34 14.10 -14.19 1.50
N THR A 35 14.75 -15.33 1.60
CA THR A 35 14.47 -16.47 0.74
C THR A 35 13.24 -17.22 1.27
N GLY A 36 12.36 -17.63 0.35
CA GLY A 36 11.21 -18.44 0.73
C GLY A 36 9.95 -17.69 1.08
N ALA A 37 10.04 -16.36 1.12
CA ALA A 37 8.83 -15.55 1.23
C ALA A 37 8.11 -15.55 -0.11
N GLY A 38 6.82 -15.27 -0.13
CA GLY A 38 6.06 -15.21 -1.37
C GLY A 38 6.59 -14.14 -2.33
N ASP A 39 6.17 -14.21 -3.59
CA ASP A 39 6.70 -13.35 -4.65
C ASP A 39 6.55 -11.86 -4.37
N CYS A 40 5.53 -11.46 -3.64
CA CYS A 40 5.31 -10.04 -3.37
C CYS A 40 6.21 -9.51 -2.24
N TRP A 41 6.85 -10.37 -1.47
CA TRP A 41 7.69 -9.94 -0.36
C TRP A 41 9.12 -9.69 -0.83
N ARG A 42 9.59 -8.45 -0.63
CA ARG A 42 10.95 -8.07 -0.99
C ARG A 42 11.97 -8.43 0.08
N GLY A 43 11.55 -8.49 1.32
CA GLY A 43 12.43 -8.79 2.42
C GLY A 43 12.05 -8.07 3.68
N LEU A 44 13.06 -7.74 4.50
CA LEU A 44 12.87 -7.07 5.78
C LEU A 44 13.55 -5.72 5.78
N ALA A 45 12.94 -4.75 6.45
CA ALA A 45 13.51 -3.43 6.63
C ALA A 45 13.42 -3.02 8.09
N ASN A 46 14.28 -2.10 8.50
CA ASN A 46 14.25 -1.59 9.85
C ASN A 46 13.23 -0.46 9.96
N LEU A 47 12.37 -0.55 10.97
CA LEU A 47 11.44 0.52 11.31
C LEU A 47 11.57 0.78 12.80
N ARG A 48 12.11 1.93 13.16
CA ARG A 48 12.24 2.36 14.56
C ARG A 48 12.87 1.29 15.47
N GLY A 49 13.91 0.64 14.97
CA GLY A 49 14.64 -0.37 15.73
C GLY A 49 14.08 -1.79 15.66
N GLY A 50 12.93 -1.97 14.99
CA GLY A 50 12.36 -3.29 14.75
C GLY A 50 12.40 -3.65 13.28
N LEU A 51 12.24 -4.91 12.96
CA LEU A 51 12.19 -5.37 11.58
C LEU A 51 10.75 -5.58 11.15
N ILE A 52 10.44 -5.12 9.93
CA ILE A 52 9.12 -5.35 9.34
C ILE A 52 9.30 -5.98 7.96
N GLY A 53 8.33 -6.78 7.55
CA GLY A 53 8.29 -7.31 6.20
C GLY A 53 7.91 -6.22 5.22
N VAL A 54 8.51 -6.23 4.03
CA VAL A 54 8.23 -5.26 2.98
C VAL A 54 7.65 -5.98 1.78
N ALA A 55 6.40 -5.64 1.44
CA ALA A 55 5.72 -6.16 0.25
C ALA A 55 5.90 -5.18 -0.90
N ASP A 56 5.92 -5.69 -2.12
CA ASP A 56 6.11 -4.89 -3.32
C ASP A 56 4.78 -4.65 -4.01
N LEU A 57 4.34 -3.40 -4.04
CA LEU A 57 3.07 -3.04 -4.66
C LEU A 57 3.08 -3.31 -6.17
N GLY A 58 4.21 -3.13 -6.84
CA GLY A 58 4.32 -3.43 -8.25
C GLY A 58 4.06 -4.89 -8.55
N VAL A 59 4.60 -5.79 -7.74
CA VAL A 59 4.34 -7.23 -7.91
C VAL A 59 2.87 -7.54 -7.64
N LEU A 60 2.30 -6.94 -6.60
CA LEU A 60 0.90 -7.18 -6.24
C LEU A 60 -0.08 -6.72 -7.32
N LEU A 61 0.21 -5.63 -8.01
CA LEU A 61 -0.69 -5.05 -8.99
C LEU A 61 -0.35 -5.44 -10.43
N ASP A 62 0.93 -5.41 -10.77
CA ASP A 62 1.37 -5.56 -12.15
C ASP A 62 2.21 -6.81 -12.41
N GLY A 63 2.52 -7.56 -11.37
CA GLY A 63 3.38 -8.73 -11.49
C GLY A 63 4.85 -8.40 -11.75
N ARG A 64 5.24 -7.14 -11.58
CA ARG A 64 6.60 -6.67 -11.83
C ARG A 64 7.17 -5.98 -10.62
N PRO A 65 8.45 -6.23 -10.28
CA PRO A 65 9.07 -5.55 -9.15
C PRO A 65 9.10 -4.04 -9.33
N THR A 66 8.87 -3.31 -8.24
CA THR A 66 9.03 -1.87 -8.22
C THR A 66 10.52 -1.55 -8.31
N GLU A 67 10.88 -0.63 -9.20
CA GLU A 67 12.26 -0.20 -9.34
C GLU A 67 12.51 1.04 -8.48
N GLY A 68 13.57 1.00 -7.70
CA GLY A 68 13.87 2.06 -6.75
C GLY A 68 12.77 2.15 -5.71
N GLY A 69 12.44 3.37 -5.34
CA GLY A 69 11.18 3.62 -4.69
C GLY A 69 11.23 4.02 -3.25
N VAL A 70 10.04 4.01 -2.69
CA VAL A 70 9.76 4.50 -1.36
C VAL A 70 9.02 3.42 -0.62
N MET A 71 9.41 3.19 0.63
CA MET A 71 8.66 2.29 1.48
C MET A 71 7.69 3.11 2.34
N VAL A 72 6.43 2.75 2.29
CA VAL A 72 5.43 3.34 3.16
C VAL A 72 5.18 2.33 4.27
N ALA A 73 5.49 2.70 5.50
CA ALA A 73 5.24 1.83 6.64
C ALA A 73 3.79 1.99 7.09
N ILE A 74 3.12 0.87 7.30
CA ILE A 74 1.68 0.79 7.53
C ILE A 74 1.40 0.03 8.82
N SER A 75 0.42 0.49 9.57
CA SER A 75 -0.08 -0.20 10.75
C SER A 75 -1.55 -0.55 10.56
N CYS A 76 -1.90 -1.79 10.83
CA CYS A 76 -3.29 -2.23 10.74
C CYS A 76 -3.54 -3.26 11.83
N GLY A 77 -4.40 -2.93 12.78
CA GLY A 77 -4.80 -3.87 13.82
C GLY A 77 -3.65 -4.42 14.66
N GLY A 78 -2.60 -3.65 14.85
CA GLY A 78 -1.43 -4.09 15.59
C GLY A 78 -0.34 -4.71 14.74
N ASP A 79 -0.63 -5.02 13.48
CA ASP A 79 0.38 -5.50 12.54
C ASP A 79 1.03 -4.35 11.81
N GLU A 80 2.33 -4.42 11.62
CA GLU A 80 3.09 -3.42 10.90
C GLU A 80 3.83 -4.07 9.74
N PHE A 81 3.79 -3.40 8.57
CA PHE A 81 4.53 -3.87 7.41
C PHE A 81 4.86 -2.68 6.52
N GLY A 82 5.78 -2.89 5.59
CA GLY A 82 6.12 -1.89 4.60
C GLY A 82 5.53 -2.24 3.25
N LEU A 83 5.17 -1.22 2.49
CA LEU A 83 4.70 -1.39 1.13
C LEU A 83 5.61 -0.58 0.23
N LEU A 84 6.33 -1.26 -0.66
CA LEU A 84 7.26 -0.61 -1.59
C LEU A 84 6.50 -0.14 -2.81
N CYS A 85 6.63 1.14 -3.13
CA CYS A 85 6.01 1.73 -4.31
C CYS A 85 7.00 2.66 -4.99
N ALA A 86 6.67 3.14 -6.18
CA ALA A 86 7.59 3.97 -6.94
C ALA A 86 7.81 5.33 -6.28
N GLY A 87 6.82 5.83 -5.56
CA GLY A 87 6.95 7.09 -4.87
C GLY A 87 5.64 7.48 -4.19
N VAL A 88 5.62 8.68 -3.63
CA VAL A 88 4.44 9.25 -2.99
C VAL A 88 4.16 10.58 -3.67
N ARG A 89 2.94 10.75 -4.17
CA ARG A 89 2.57 11.99 -4.86
C ARG A 89 2.15 13.09 -3.92
N GLY A 90 1.54 12.74 -2.80
CA GLY A 90 1.13 13.72 -1.81
C GLY A 90 -0.23 13.42 -1.22
N ALA A 91 -0.63 14.30 -0.30
CA ALA A 91 -1.89 14.17 0.41
C ALA A 91 -3.06 14.63 -0.46
N ARG A 92 -4.19 13.96 -0.31
CA ARG A 92 -5.44 14.33 -0.97
C ARG A 92 -6.57 14.22 0.03
N GLU A 93 -7.63 14.98 -0.24
CA GLU A 93 -8.84 14.86 0.55
C GLU A 93 -9.66 13.68 0.06
N LEU A 94 -10.48 13.14 0.94
CA LEU A 94 -11.43 12.11 0.54
C LEU A 94 -12.47 12.72 -0.41
N PRO A 95 -12.97 11.93 -1.38
CA PRO A 95 -14.08 12.38 -2.21
C PRO A 95 -15.29 12.73 -1.36
N GLY A 96 -16.09 13.68 -1.84
CA GLY A 96 -17.30 14.06 -1.14
C GLY A 96 -18.30 12.91 -1.06
N PRO A 97 -19.27 13.01 -0.14
CA PRO A 97 -20.23 11.92 0.08
C PRO A 97 -21.14 11.66 -1.13
N ASP A 98 -21.27 12.61 -2.01
CA ASP A 98 -22.11 12.44 -3.21
C ASP A 98 -21.34 11.83 -4.38
N ALA A 99 -20.03 11.66 -4.25
CA ALA A 99 -19.23 11.08 -5.31
C ALA A 99 -19.47 9.57 -5.36
N LEU A 100 -19.80 9.06 -6.54
CA LEU A 100 -20.06 7.63 -6.71
C LEU A 100 -18.82 6.94 -7.29
N PRO A 101 -18.45 5.78 -6.75
CA PRO A 101 -17.32 5.05 -7.29
C PRO A 101 -17.67 4.41 -8.63
N ASP A 102 -16.64 4.25 -9.46
CA ASP A 102 -16.76 3.44 -10.66
C ASP A 102 -16.90 1.98 -10.29
N GLU A 103 -17.43 1.18 -11.21
CA GLU A 103 -17.51 -0.24 -10.99
C GLU A 103 -16.10 -0.85 -11.00
N PRO A 104 -15.86 -1.88 -10.17
CA PRO A 104 -14.58 -2.58 -10.20
C PRO A 104 -14.35 -3.21 -11.57
N LEU A 105 -13.11 -3.17 -12.02
CA LEU A 105 -12.73 -3.84 -13.25
C LEU A 105 -12.51 -5.34 -12.99
N ALA A 106 -12.81 -6.15 -13.98
CA ALA A 106 -12.55 -7.59 -13.87
C ALA A 106 -11.06 -7.83 -13.65
N GLY A 107 -10.75 -8.69 -12.68
CA GLY A 107 -9.36 -9.00 -12.35
C GLY A 107 -8.74 -8.10 -11.29
N ASP A 108 -9.42 -7.05 -10.86
CA ASP A 108 -8.91 -6.20 -9.79
C ASP A 108 -8.93 -6.96 -8.47
N PRO A 109 -7.91 -6.79 -7.63
CA PRO A 109 -7.95 -7.38 -6.30
C PRO A 109 -9.02 -6.68 -5.45
N ASP A 110 -9.60 -7.42 -4.51
CA ASP A 110 -10.67 -6.90 -3.66
C ASP A 110 -10.20 -5.79 -2.72
N TRP A 111 -8.90 -5.75 -2.41
CA TRP A 111 -8.36 -4.71 -1.53
C TRP A 111 -8.11 -3.37 -2.24
N LEU A 112 -8.25 -3.32 -3.57
CA LEU A 112 -8.15 -2.07 -4.32
C LEU A 112 -9.55 -1.57 -4.56
N LEU A 113 -10.04 -0.67 -3.71
CA LEU A 113 -11.43 -0.23 -3.72
C LEU A 113 -11.74 0.63 -4.94
N PRO A 114 -12.94 0.51 -5.50
CA PRO A 114 -13.34 1.41 -6.59
C PRO A 114 -13.43 2.85 -6.11
N ALA A 115 -13.20 3.80 -7.02
CA ALA A 115 -13.23 5.22 -6.71
C ALA A 115 -14.03 5.98 -7.75
N PRO A 116 -14.51 7.19 -7.43
CA PRO A 116 -15.13 8.04 -8.42
C PRO A 116 -14.15 8.40 -9.53
N PRO A 117 -14.63 8.73 -10.73
CA PRO A 117 -13.75 9.16 -11.81
C PRO A 117 -12.84 10.31 -11.39
N GLY A 118 -11.56 10.19 -11.73
CA GLY A 118 -10.57 11.21 -11.40
C GLY A 118 -9.98 11.11 -10.01
N GLU A 119 -10.50 10.20 -9.17
CA GLU A 119 -9.99 10.02 -7.82
C GLU A 119 -9.14 8.76 -7.74
N PRO A 120 -8.13 8.74 -6.87
CA PRO A 120 -7.33 7.54 -6.70
C PRO A 120 -8.13 6.44 -5.99
N ARG A 121 -7.82 5.20 -6.32
CA ARG A 121 -8.44 4.05 -5.68
C ARG A 121 -7.73 3.77 -4.37
N VAL A 122 -8.50 3.60 -3.32
CA VAL A 122 -7.94 3.39 -1.98
C VAL A 122 -7.57 1.93 -1.81
N ILE A 123 -6.39 1.70 -1.27
CA ILE A 123 -5.94 0.37 -0.88
C ILE A 123 -6.50 0.09 0.52
N ASP A 124 -7.37 -0.92 0.62
CA ASP A 124 -7.90 -1.36 1.91
C ASP A 124 -6.86 -2.28 2.55
N VAL A 125 -6.18 -1.78 3.56
CA VAL A 125 -5.04 -2.48 4.16
C VAL A 125 -5.47 -3.77 4.82
N GLU A 126 -6.66 -3.79 5.44
CA GLU A 126 -7.16 -4.99 6.09
C GLU A 126 -7.40 -6.11 5.08
N LEU A 127 -8.03 -5.78 3.96
CA LEU A 127 -8.25 -6.75 2.90
C LEU A 127 -6.92 -7.15 2.23
N LEU A 128 -5.99 -6.22 2.09
CA LEU A 128 -4.67 -6.53 1.54
C LEU A 128 -3.96 -7.58 2.40
N LEU A 129 -3.99 -7.41 3.72
CA LEU A 129 -3.36 -8.39 4.61
C LEU A 129 -4.03 -9.76 4.55
N ALA A 130 -5.28 -9.82 4.14
CA ALA A 130 -5.99 -11.07 3.96
C ALA A 130 -5.72 -11.74 2.60
N ASP A 131 -5.05 -11.06 1.68
CA ASP A 131 -4.73 -11.62 0.37
C ASP A 131 -3.77 -12.79 0.54
N GLU A 132 -4.01 -13.87 -0.21
CA GLU A 132 -3.19 -15.07 -0.12
C GLU A 132 -1.71 -14.80 -0.36
N ARG A 133 -1.39 -13.87 -1.26
CA ARG A 133 -0.01 -13.53 -1.57
C ARG A 133 0.70 -12.91 -0.37
N MET A 134 -0.04 -12.18 0.47
CA MET A 134 0.53 -11.59 1.67
C MET A 134 0.77 -12.65 2.75
N ARG A 135 0.09 -13.78 2.66
CA ARG A 135 0.25 -14.87 3.61
C ARG A 135 1.38 -15.83 3.22
N GLY A 136 1.89 -15.70 2.03
CA GLY A 136 2.86 -16.64 1.49
C GLY A 136 4.20 -16.68 2.22
N ALA A 137 4.42 -15.80 3.17
CA ALA A 137 5.65 -15.74 3.93
C ALA A 137 5.71 -16.76 5.08
N SER A 138 4.63 -17.45 5.33
CA SER A 138 4.59 -18.39 6.45
C SER A 138 5.16 -19.74 6.07
#